data_2e674637ef4ec311f66c12018ba4056e
#
_entry.id   2e674637ef4ec311f66c12018ba4056e
#
_cell.length_a   1.000
_cell.length_b   1.000
_cell.length_c   1.000
_cell.angle_alpha   90.00
_cell.angle_beta   90.00
_cell.angle_gamma   90.00
#
_symmetry.space_group_name_H-M   'P 1'
#
loop_
_entity.id
_entity.type
_entity.pdbx_description
1 polymer ?
#
loop_
_entity_poly.entity_id
_entity_poly.type
_entity_poly.pdbx_seq_one_letter_code
_entity_poly.pdbx_strand_id
1 'polypeptide(L)'
;DRHSIAISRQQTEVTLRLKNDKAMYKVTAIKQDAGENGKLLVGAEFTLYSAEGAVVAKAVTGYDGTAVFEVPEGKYKLVETRAPAGYQLSGDFVREITVNAVRGAVGEFKYTFNNEKTSYSIEIHKHDSEDKQKKLAGAEFAVTDSRGFTKTVTTDASGKASITELPYDDYTIREIKAPKGYALSDKEYSVKKTELVHGSPVVIEAANKYILGSVTIKKVDHENPEKLLEGAKFNVTDENGSLLKWKAEGDVYTLDERGSSVITAGRVTLKDLPEGTYTLTEIDAPSGYAILDGSRTFTITEANMTAPLEIKVENLLRRTAVGFIKVDKNNKELRLAGAEFTLYRMNGEKQGEVVATGVTNSNGLVTFTELTMG
;
A
#
# COMPACT_ATOMS: atom_id res chain seq x y z
N ASP A 1 -1.34 -81.29 0.33
CA ASP A 1 -2.42 -82.19 -0.15
C ASP A 1 -1.87 -83.58 -0.31
N ARG A 2 -2.61 -84.56 0.18
CA ARG A 2 -2.27 -85.98 0.03
C ARG A 2 -3.06 -86.52 -1.16
N HIS A 3 -2.36 -86.93 -2.20
CA HIS A 3 -2.98 -87.56 -3.34
C HIS A 3 -2.75 -89.08 -3.29
N SER A 4 -3.86 -89.88 -3.36
CA SER A 4 -3.79 -91.33 -3.40
C SER A 4 -3.85 -91.79 -4.86
N ILE A 5 -2.90 -92.65 -5.23
CA ILE A 5 -2.84 -93.24 -6.54
C ILE A 5 -3.15 -94.71 -6.44
N ALA A 6 -4.15 -95.18 -7.13
CA ALA A 6 -4.40 -96.62 -7.28
C ALA A 6 -3.79 -97.08 -8.62
N ILE A 7 -2.85 -98.01 -8.57
CA ILE A 7 -2.23 -98.56 -9.74
C ILE A 7 -2.78 -100.01 -9.93
N SER A 8 -3.39 -100.29 -11.08
CA SER A 8 -3.84 -101.61 -11.46
C SER A 8 -2.71 -102.41 -12.13
N ARG A 9 -2.77 -103.77 -12.09
CA ARG A 9 -1.74 -104.65 -12.70
C ARG A 9 -1.60 -104.49 -14.22
N GLN A 10 -2.48 -103.73 -14.90
CA GLN A 10 -2.46 -103.51 -16.34
C GLN A 10 -1.91 -102.12 -16.73
N GLN A 11 -1.52 -101.26 -15.78
CA GLN A 11 -1.07 -99.90 -16.01
C GLN A 11 0.47 -99.85 -15.86
N THR A 12 1.19 -99.60 -16.94
CA THR A 12 2.64 -99.59 -16.97
C THR A 12 3.28 -98.25 -16.64
N GLU A 13 2.46 -97.17 -16.74
CA GLU A 13 2.88 -95.82 -16.40
C GLU A 13 1.68 -94.94 -15.95
N VAL A 14 1.89 -94.17 -14.86
CA VAL A 14 0.92 -93.20 -14.41
C VAL A 14 1.64 -91.84 -14.24
N THR A 15 1.23 -90.87 -15.06
CA THR A 15 1.73 -89.51 -14.95
C THR A 15 0.81 -88.65 -14.14
N LEU A 16 1.23 -88.16 -12.97
CA LEU A 16 0.53 -87.20 -12.15
C LEU A 16 1.01 -85.80 -12.42
N ARG A 17 0.09 -84.92 -12.83
CA ARG A 17 0.39 -83.47 -12.91
C ARG A 17 -0.15 -82.82 -11.65
N LEU A 18 0.76 -82.45 -10.73
CA LEU A 18 0.46 -81.67 -9.56
C LEU A 18 0.62 -80.21 -9.86
N LYS A 19 -0.39 -79.39 -9.58
CA LYS A 19 -0.35 -77.94 -9.70
C LYS A 19 -0.19 -77.35 -8.29
N ASN A 20 0.83 -76.55 -8.08
CA ASN A 20 0.96 -75.76 -6.89
C ASN A 20 0.73 -74.30 -7.24
N ASP A 21 -0.14 -73.63 -6.51
CA ASP A 21 -0.29 -72.17 -6.63
C ASP A 21 0.89 -71.51 -5.96
N LYS A 22 1.39 -70.42 -6.56
CA LYS A 22 2.46 -69.63 -5.95
C LYS A 22 1.94 -68.97 -4.66
N ALA A 23 2.72 -69.07 -3.60
CA ALA A 23 2.43 -68.31 -2.39
C ALA A 23 2.42 -66.82 -2.69
N MET A 24 1.39 -66.09 -2.23
CA MET A 24 1.24 -64.67 -2.40
C MET A 24 1.57 -63.96 -1.09
N TYR A 25 2.24 -62.84 -1.22
CA TYR A 25 2.71 -61.99 -0.11
C TYR A 25 2.16 -60.58 -0.26
N LYS A 26 1.83 -59.96 0.89
CA LYS A 26 1.26 -58.64 0.94
C LYS A 26 2.40 -57.58 0.94
N VAL A 27 2.39 -56.68 -0.04
CA VAL A 27 3.25 -55.48 -0.11
C VAL A 27 2.40 -54.26 0.13
N THR A 28 2.70 -53.47 1.14
CA THR A 28 1.95 -52.29 1.52
C THR A 28 2.80 -51.03 1.40
N ALA A 29 2.39 -50.10 0.54
CA ALA A 29 2.89 -48.74 0.54
C ALA A 29 2.10 -47.94 1.58
N ILE A 30 2.78 -47.21 2.48
CA ILE A 30 2.22 -46.32 3.46
C ILE A 30 2.57 -44.89 3.06
N LYS A 31 1.58 -44.04 2.86
CA LYS A 31 1.76 -42.65 2.43
C LYS A 31 1.57 -41.68 3.57
N GLN A 32 2.57 -40.82 3.82
CA GLN A 32 2.58 -39.86 4.93
C GLN A 32 2.96 -38.45 4.46
N ASP A 33 2.54 -37.43 5.24
CA ASP A 33 3.01 -36.06 5.15
C ASP A 33 4.43 -35.94 5.71
N ALA A 34 5.34 -35.29 4.98
CA ALA A 34 6.71 -35.10 5.40
C ALA A 34 6.87 -34.10 6.56
N GLY A 35 5.99 -33.11 6.66
CA GLY A 35 5.99 -32.06 7.69
C GLY A 35 5.16 -32.39 8.92
N GLU A 36 4.04 -33.09 8.75
CA GLU A 36 3.14 -33.51 9.84
C GLU A 36 3.36 -34.99 10.17
N ASN A 37 4.22 -35.25 11.17
CA ASN A 37 4.67 -36.59 11.51
C ASN A 37 3.48 -37.55 11.76
N GLY A 38 3.42 -38.64 10.98
CA GLY A 38 2.40 -39.68 11.09
C GLY A 38 1.06 -39.36 10.42
N LYS A 39 0.87 -38.22 9.80
CA LYS A 39 -0.34 -37.91 9.04
C LYS A 39 -0.41 -38.74 7.76
N LEU A 40 -1.41 -39.60 7.68
CA LEU A 40 -1.64 -40.48 6.55
C LEU A 40 -2.31 -39.72 5.39
N LEU A 41 -1.90 -40.05 4.14
CA LEU A 41 -2.36 -39.37 2.93
C LEU A 41 -3.14 -40.27 2.01
N VAL A 42 -4.36 -39.86 1.67
CA VAL A 42 -5.26 -40.53 0.72
C VAL A 42 -5.02 -40.06 -0.71
N GLY A 43 -5.13 -40.94 -1.71
CA GLY A 43 -5.17 -40.58 -3.13
C GLY A 43 -3.80 -40.61 -3.84
N ALA A 44 -2.73 -41.09 -3.19
CA ALA A 44 -1.47 -41.37 -3.88
C ALA A 44 -1.62 -42.62 -4.76
N GLU A 45 -1.17 -42.56 -6.02
CA GLU A 45 -1.14 -43.70 -6.92
C GLU A 45 0.23 -44.36 -6.91
N PHE A 46 0.25 -45.67 -6.67
CA PHE A 46 1.45 -46.49 -6.72
C PHE A 46 1.36 -47.50 -7.86
N THR A 47 2.46 -47.68 -8.57
CA THR A 47 2.61 -48.72 -9.58
C THR A 47 3.76 -49.67 -9.15
N LEU A 48 3.44 -50.96 -9.15
CA LEU A 48 4.41 -52.00 -8.89
C LEU A 48 4.88 -52.58 -10.25
N TYR A 49 6.20 -52.59 -10.44
CA TYR A 49 6.85 -53.14 -11.63
C TYR A 49 7.61 -54.42 -11.30
N SER A 50 7.69 -55.33 -12.25
CA SER A 50 8.62 -56.48 -12.16
C SER A 50 10.06 -56.03 -12.30
N ALA A 51 11.02 -56.96 -12.07
CA ALA A 51 12.46 -56.72 -12.28
C ALA A 51 12.77 -56.33 -13.74
N GLU A 52 12.00 -56.83 -14.70
CA GLU A 52 12.13 -56.57 -16.14
C GLU A 52 11.45 -55.26 -16.55
N GLY A 53 10.77 -54.51 -15.62
CA GLY A 53 10.13 -53.25 -15.85
C GLY A 53 8.67 -53.32 -16.33
N ALA A 54 8.06 -54.51 -16.36
CA ALA A 54 6.65 -54.69 -16.71
C ALA A 54 5.75 -54.24 -15.52
N VAL A 55 4.61 -53.58 -15.83
CA VAL A 55 3.62 -53.24 -14.81
C VAL A 55 2.97 -54.51 -14.27
N VAL A 56 3.09 -54.75 -12.97
CA VAL A 56 2.49 -55.88 -12.26
C VAL A 56 1.09 -55.49 -11.73
N ALA A 57 0.98 -54.34 -11.05
CA ALA A 57 -0.25 -53.86 -10.49
C ALA A 57 -0.21 -52.34 -10.21
N LYS A 58 -1.39 -51.73 -10.04
CA LYS A 58 -1.57 -50.36 -9.58
C LYS A 58 -2.51 -50.32 -8.40
N ALA A 59 -2.26 -49.45 -7.46
CA ALA A 59 -3.13 -49.22 -6.30
C ALA A 59 -3.10 -47.75 -5.87
N VAL A 60 -4.17 -47.28 -5.23
CA VAL A 60 -4.33 -45.91 -4.73
C VAL A 60 -4.49 -45.99 -3.22
N THR A 61 -3.84 -45.06 -2.47
CA THR A 61 -3.96 -45.04 -1.01
C THR A 61 -5.37 -44.68 -0.57
N GLY A 62 -5.94 -45.48 0.33
CA GLY A 62 -7.22 -45.24 0.99
C GLY A 62 -7.13 -44.25 2.16
N TYR A 63 -8.20 -44.11 2.92
CA TYR A 63 -8.28 -43.23 4.10
C TYR A 63 -7.27 -43.61 5.22
N ASP A 64 -6.82 -44.87 5.23
CA ASP A 64 -5.76 -45.37 6.07
C ASP A 64 -4.36 -45.11 5.58
N GLY A 65 -4.23 -44.33 4.48
CA GLY A 65 -2.96 -43.98 3.84
C GLY A 65 -2.23 -45.17 3.20
N THR A 66 -2.89 -46.32 2.96
CA THR A 66 -2.24 -47.51 2.44
C THR A 66 -2.68 -47.87 1.02
N ALA A 67 -1.71 -48.32 0.21
CA ALA A 67 -1.92 -49.00 -1.06
C ALA A 67 -1.34 -50.41 -0.97
N VAL A 68 -2.14 -51.45 -1.26
CA VAL A 68 -1.79 -52.85 -1.02
C VAL A 68 -1.72 -53.61 -2.32
N PHE A 69 -0.68 -54.46 -2.41
CA PHE A 69 -0.40 -55.38 -3.53
C PHE A 69 -0.24 -56.80 -2.98
N GLU A 70 -0.71 -57.78 -3.73
CA GLU A 70 -0.49 -59.20 -3.49
C GLU A 70 0.36 -59.79 -4.63
N VAL A 71 1.57 -60.25 -4.33
CA VAL A 71 2.52 -60.75 -5.31
C VAL A 71 3.25 -62.00 -4.80
N PRO A 72 3.71 -62.88 -5.71
CA PRO A 72 4.60 -63.97 -5.34
C PRO A 72 5.97 -63.46 -4.92
N GLU A 73 6.82 -64.34 -4.43
CA GLU A 73 8.23 -64.01 -4.19
C GLU A 73 8.92 -63.53 -5.49
N GLY A 74 9.79 -62.52 -5.33
CA GLY A 74 10.47 -61.91 -6.48
C GLY A 74 11.07 -60.55 -6.14
N LYS A 75 11.74 -59.97 -7.13
CA LYS A 75 12.24 -58.60 -7.06
C LYS A 75 11.27 -57.68 -7.80
N TYR A 76 10.96 -56.56 -7.19
CA TYR A 76 9.99 -55.58 -7.72
C TYR A 76 10.50 -54.17 -7.52
N LYS A 77 9.93 -53.23 -8.31
CA LYS A 77 10.14 -51.81 -8.12
C LYS A 77 8.79 -51.17 -7.82
N LEU A 78 8.64 -50.63 -6.60
CA LEU A 78 7.44 -49.90 -6.18
C LEU A 78 7.68 -48.41 -6.38
N VAL A 79 6.77 -47.79 -7.17
CA VAL A 79 6.92 -46.39 -7.60
C VAL A 79 5.65 -45.64 -7.26
N GLU A 80 5.77 -44.50 -6.58
CA GLU A 80 4.68 -43.50 -6.51
C GLU A 80 4.59 -42.78 -7.86
N THR A 81 3.53 -43.01 -8.61
CA THR A 81 3.34 -42.45 -9.97
C THR A 81 2.52 -41.17 -9.97
N ARG A 82 1.78 -40.91 -8.87
CA ARG A 82 1.05 -39.66 -8.68
C ARG A 82 0.93 -39.35 -7.19
N ALA A 83 1.30 -38.12 -6.82
CA ALA A 83 1.15 -37.61 -5.47
C ALA A 83 -0.33 -37.38 -5.10
N PRO A 84 -0.68 -37.39 -3.80
CA PRO A 84 -1.97 -36.94 -3.31
C PRO A 84 -2.27 -35.49 -3.71
N ALA A 85 -3.55 -35.12 -3.79
CA ALA A 85 -3.93 -33.72 -4.04
C ALA A 85 -3.35 -32.77 -2.98
N GLY A 86 -2.70 -31.68 -3.43
CA GLY A 86 -2.01 -30.70 -2.56
C GLY A 86 -0.61 -31.11 -2.10
N TYR A 87 -0.08 -32.17 -2.66
CA TYR A 87 1.29 -32.66 -2.41
C TYR A 87 2.08 -32.80 -3.70
N GLN A 88 3.40 -32.75 -3.60
CA GLN A 88 4.32 -33.03 -4.70
C GLN A 88 4.97 -34.39 -4.53
N LEU A 89 5.42 -34.98 -5.66
CA LEU A 89 6.29 -36.16 -5.61
C LEU A 89 7.61 -35.75 -4.94
N SER A 90 7.99 -36.45 -3.86
CA SER A 90 9.31 -36.27 -3.23
C SER A 90 10.40 -36.95 -4.05
N GLY A 91 11.68 -36.63 -3.82
CA GLY A 91 12.82 -37.32 -4.43
C GLY A 91 12.87 -38.81 -4.09
N ASP A 92 12.08 -39.30 -3.17
CA ASP A 92 12.07 -40.64 -2.59
C ASP A 92 10.86 -41.50 -3.03
N PHE A 93 10.39 -41.26 -4.27
CA PHE A 93 9.20 -41.88 -4.85
C PHE A 93 9.38 -43.31 -5.38
N VAL A 94 10.57 -43.89 -5.25
CA VAL A 94 10.93 -45.20 -5.76
C VAL A 94 11.55 -46.09 -4.68
N ARG A 95 11.10 -47.34 -4.57
CA ARG A 95 11.71 -48.38 -3.74
C ARG A 95 11.93 -49.65 -4.58
N GLU A 96 13.17 -50.16 -4.57
CA GLU A 96 13.41 -51.51 -4.97
C GLU A 96 13.12 -52.45 -3.82
N ILE A 97 12.32 -53.47 -4.05
CA ILE A 97 11.86 -54.38 -3.02
C ILE A 97 12.13 -55.82 -3.39
N THR A 98 12.45 -56.62 -2.39
CA THR A 98 12.60 -58.06 -2.56
C THR A 98 11.60 -58.75 -1.65
N VAL A 99 10.69 -59.49 -2.26
CA VAL A 99 9.69 -60.31 -1.58
C VAL A 99 10.22 -61.75 -1.49
N ASN A 100 10.55 -62.16 -0.28
CA ASN A 100 11.10 -63.48 0.00
C ASN A 100 10.11 -64.35 0.70
N ALA A 101 10.16 -65.66 0.49
CA ALA A 101 9.38 -66.62 1.26
C ALA A 101 9.72 -66.55 2.75
N VAL A 102 8.67 -66.25 3.59
CA VAL A 102 8.79 -66.25 5.04
C VAL A 102 8.24 -67.60 5.57
N ARG A 103 9.09 -68.42 6.13
CA ARG A 103 8.68 -69.75 6.63
C ARG A 103 7.77 -69.60 7.85
N GLY A 104 6.50 -69.97 7.71
CA GLY A 104 5.56 -70.05 8.84
C GLY A 104 4.74 -68.81 9.17
N ALA A 105 4.81 -67.73 8.36
CA ALA A 105 3.97 -66.54 8.48
C ALA A 105 3.54 -65.98 7.13
N VAL A 106 2.39 -65.32 7.08
CA VAL A 106 2.02 -64.47 5.94
C VAL A 106 2.91 -63.23 6.01
N GLY A 107 3.98 -63.24 5.18
CA GLY A 107 4.92 -62.09 5.17
C GLY A 107 4.24 -60.82 4.66
N GLU A 108 4.24 -59.78 5.44
CA GLU A 108 3.79 -58.46 5.05
C GLU A 108 5.05 -57.56 4.94
N PHE A 109 5.19 -56.91 3.77
CA PHE A 109 6.30 -55.98 3.48
C PHE A 109 5.73 -54.56 3.45
N LYS A 110 6.17 -53.67 4.37
CA LYS A 110 5.69 -52.29 4.50
C LYS A 110 6.77 -51.29 4.11
N TYR A 111 6.42 -50.33 3.29
CA TYR A 111 7.30 -49.26 2.81
C TYR A 111 6.64 -47.92 2.98
N THR A 112 7.26 -46.99 3.70
CA THR A 112 6.77 -45.63 3.90
C THR A 112 7.33 -44.68 2.86
N PHE A 113 6.44 -43.85 2.32
CA PHE A 113 6.74 -42.77 1.38
C PHE A 113 6.21 -41.46 1.95
N ASN A 114 7.05 -40.41 1.96
CA ASN A 114 6.67 -39.10 2.47
C ASN A 114 6.54 -38.12 1.31
N ASN A 115 5.51 -37.26 1.29
CA ASN A 115 5.40 -36.15 0.38
C ASN A 115 5.32 -34.83 1.13
N GLU A 116 5.87 -33.79 0.52
CA GLU A 116 5.76 -32.42 0.98
C GLU A 116 4.51 -31.76 0.40
N LYS A 117 3.85 -30.93 1.20
CA LYS A 117 2.75 -30.10 0.70
C LYS A 117 3.28 -29.17 -0.38
N THR A 118 2.52 -29.02 -1.46
CA THR A 118 2.76 -27.94 -2.39
C THR A 118 2.41 -26.63 -1.73
N SER A 119 3.36 -25.72 -1.66
CA SER A 119 3.16 -24.36 -1.21
C SER A 119 3.65 -23.39 -2.27
N TYR A 120 2.88 -22.34 -2.49
CA TYR A 120 3.20 -21.30 -3.43
C TYR A 120 3.38 -19.99 -2.67
N SER A 121 4.08 -19.05 -3.28
CA SER A 121 4.32 -17.75 -2.67
C SER A 121 4.23 -16.63 -3.71
N ILE A 122 3.83 -15.45 -3.23
CA ILE A 122 3.86 -14.20 -4.00
C ILE A 122 4.71 -13.22 -3.21
N GLU A 123 5.63 -12.54 -3.88
CA GLU A 123 6.46 -11.48 -3.33
C GLU A 123 6.12 -10.17 -4.04
N ILE A 124 5.80 -9.12 -3.29
CA ILE A 124 5.52 -7.79 -3.81
C ILE A 124 6.73 -6.91 -3.57
N HIS A 125 7.25 -6.29 -4.62
CA HIS A 125 8.33 -5.31 -4.59
C HIS A 125 7.75 -3.92 -4.78
N LYS A 126 7.79 -3.11 -3.72
CA LYS A 126 7.23 -1.77 -3.71
C LYS A 126 8.30 -0.71 -3.87
N HIS A 127 8.10 0.20 -4.82
CA HIS A 127 9.05 1.26 -5.14
C HIS A 127 8.35 2.55 -5.56
N ASP A 128 9.11 3.64 -5.61
CA ASP A 128 8.67 4.92 -6.18
C ASP A 128 8.47 4.78 -7.71
N SER A 129 7.45 5.43 -8.26
CA SER A 129 7.10 5.35 -9.69
C SER A 129 8.15 5.98 -10.61
N GLU A 130 8.92 6.95 -10.12
CA GLU A 130 9.94 7.67 -10.87
C GLU A 130 11.35 7.15 -10.56
N ASP A 131 11.55 6.53 -9.38
CA ASP A 131 12.82 5.94 -8.95
C ASP A 131 12.64 4.52 -8.40
N LYS A 132 12.88 3.51 -9.22
CA LYS A 132 12.80 2.10 -8.82
C LYS A 132 13.79 1.70 -7.72
N GLN A 133 14.87 2.45 -7.52
CA GLN A 133 15.84 2.17 -6.45
C GLN A 133 15.30 2.61 -5.08
N LYS A 134 14.39 3.58 -5.07
CA LYS A 134 13.73 4.03 -3.85
C LYS A 134 12.64 3.05 -3.45
N LYS A 135 12.97 2.17 -2.50
CA LYS A 135 12.06 1.15 -1.97
C LYS A 135 11.13 1.74 -0.93
N LEU A 136 9.86 1.28 -0.91
CA LEU A 136 8.81 1.89 -0.11
C LEU A 136 8.27 0.91 0.92
N ALA A 137 8.49 1.23 2.21
CA ALA A 137 7.95 0.50 3.34
C ALA A 137 6.53 0.97 3.72
N GLY A 138 5.75 0.08 4.35
CA GLY A 138 4.46 0.43 4.96
C GLY A 138 3.27 0.43 3.99
N ALA A 139 3.45 0.02 2.74
CA ALA A 139 2.32 -0.27 1.84
C ALA A 139 1.62 -1.55 2.30
N GLU A 140 0.27 -1.54 2.37
CA GLU A 140 -0.53 -2.71 2.69
C GLU A 140 -1.25 -3.22 1.45
N PHE A 141 -1.17 -4.54 1.23
CA PHE A 141 -1.80 -5.20 0.10
C PHE A 141 -2.78 -6.27 0.57
N ALA A 142 -3.96 -6.29 -0.04
CA ALA A 142 -4.90 -7.39 0.05
C ALA A 142 -4.61 -8.40 -1.07
N VAL A 143 -4.39 -9.66 -0.71
CA VAL A 143 -4.21 -10.79 -1.62
C VAL A 143 -5.41 -11.70 -1.46
N THR A 144 -6.23 -11.80 -2.50
CA THR A 144 -7.54 -12.47 -2.49
C THR A 144 -7.53 -13.65 -3.44
N ASP A 145 -7.96 -14.84 -2.97
CA ASP A 145 -8.10 -16.04 -3.79
C ASP A 145 -9.41 -16.03 -4.62
N SER A 146 -9.59 -17.01 -5.50
CA SER A 146 -10.79 -17.13 -6.38
C SER A 146 -12.11 -17.29 -5.61
N ARG A 147 -12.07 -17.69 -4.32
CA ARG A 147 -13.23 -17.87 -3.44
C ARG A 147 -13.54 -16.63 -2.60
N GLY A 148 -12.70 -15.57 -2.70
CA GLY A 148 -12.84 -14.33 -1.95
C GLY A 148 -12.15 -14.34 -0.59
N PHE A 149 -11.37 -15.37 -0.24
CA PHE A 149 -10.58 -15.35 0.98
C PHE A 149 -9.38 -14.42 0.82
N THR A 150 -9.25 -13.45 1.73
CA THR A 150 -8.25 -12.38 1.66
C THR A 150 -7.27 -12.45 2.82
N LYS A 151 -5.99 -12.31 2.50
CA LYS A 151 -4.89 -12.07 3.45
C LYS A 151 -4.29 -10.69 3.19
N THR A 152 -3.87 -9.99 4.24
CA THR A 152 -3.19 -8.70 4.14
C THR A 152 -1.71 -8.87 4.43
N VAL A 153 -0.86 -8.21 3.64
CA VAL A 153 0.59 -8.15 3.85
C VAL A 153 1.09 -6.71 3.75
N THR A 154 2.17 -6.40 4.47
CA THR A 154 2.74 -5.04 4.54
C THR A 154 4.19 -5.08 4.07
N THR A 155 4.60 -4.09 3.28
CA THR A 155 5.99 -3.97 2.81
C THR A 155 6.92 -3.54 3.93
N ASP A 156 8.06 -4.21 4.04
CA ASP A 156 9.13 -3.95 4.99
C ASP A 156 10.04 -2.78 4.56
N ALA A 157 11.11 -2.53 5.32
CA ALA A 157 12.09 -1.47 5.03
C ALA A 157 12.81 -1.65 3.68
N SER A 158 12.85 -2.87 3.13
CA SER A 158 13.39 -3.14 1.79
C SER A 158 12.35 -2.99 0.67
N GLY A 159 11.14 -2.57 1.00
CA GLY A 159 10.00 -2.45 0.08
C GLY A 159 9.40 -3.79 -0.33
N LYS A 160 9.62 -4.86 0.45
CA LYS A 160 9.15 -6.20 0.13
C LYS A 160 8.03 -6.65 1.06
N ALA A 161 7.03 -7.32 0.48
CA ALA A 161 6.03 -8.07 1.24
C ALA A 161 5.91 -9.47 0.64
N SER A 162 5.98 -10.51 1.48
CA SER A 162 5.88 -11.90 1.05
C SER A 162 4.69 -12.57 1.68
N ILE A 163 3.97 -13.33 0.88
CA ILE A 163 2.90 -14.21 1.33
C ILE A 163 3.21 -15.64 0.89
N THR A 164 3.31 -16.54 1.84
CA THR A 164 3.71 -17.93 1.67
C THR A 164 2.57 -18.89 1.96
N GLU A 165 2.79 -20.17 1.72
CA GLU A 165 1.82 -21.25 1.98
C GLU A 165 0.47 -21.04 1.27
N LEU A 166 0.55 -20.46 0.07
CA LEU A 166 -0.62 -20.24 -0.76
C LEU A 166 -1.07 -21.57 -1.42
N PRO A 167 -2.37 -21.87 -1.44
CA PRO A 167 -2.93 -22.92 -2.28
C PRO A 167 -2.71 -22.71 -3.78
N TYR A 168 -2.87 -23.75 -4.59
CA TYR A 168 -2.87 -23.65 -6.05
C TYR A 168 -4.19 -23.04 -6.53
N ASP A 169 -4.23 -21.71 -6.64
CA ASP A 169 -5.42 -20.94 -6.99
C ASP A 169 -5.05 -19.68 -7.78
N ASP A 170 -6.03 -19.00 -8.37
CA ASP A 170 -5.86 -17.67 -8.94
C ASP A 170 -5.92 -16.62 -7.84
N TYR A 171 -5.08 -15.59 -7.92
CA TYR A 171 -5.02 -14.51 -6.94
C TYR A 171 -5.18 -13.14 -7.58
N THR A 172 -5.89 -12.28 -6.84
CA THR A 172 -5.97 -10.84 -7.12
C THR A 172 -5.27 -10.08 -6.00
N ILE A 173 -4.39 -9.14 -6.37
CA ILE A 173 -3.61 -8.33 -5.44
C ILE A 173 -3.95 -6.87 -5.65
N ARG A 174 -4.35 -6.18 -4.58
CA ARG A 174 -4.72 -4.76 -4.59
C ARG A 174 -4.05 -4.05 -3.43
N GLU A 175 -3.52 -2.86 -3.68
CA GLU A 175 -3.07 -1.98 -2.60
C GLU A 175 -4.28 -1.42 -1.86
N ILE A 176 -4.28 -1.53 -0.53
CA ILE A 176 -5.35 -1.03 0.35
C ILE A 176 -4.89 0.14 1.22
N LYS A 177 -3.57 0.36 1.29
CA LYS A 177 -2.97 1.51 1.96
C LYS A 177 -1.62 1.83 1.34
N ALA A 178 -1.44 3.08 0.93
CA ALA A 178 -0.16 3.55 0.39
C ALA A 178 0.89 3.79 1.48
N PRO A 179 2.19 3.79 1.14
CA PRO A 179 3.24 4.31 2.01
C PRO A 179 3.01 5.78 2.36
N LYS A 180 3.50 6.22 3.51
CA LYS A 180 3.40 7.64 3.92
C LYS A 180 4.02 8.56 2.86
N GLY A 181 3.29 9.59 2.46
CA GLY A 181 3.68 10.56 1.44
C GLY A 181 3.43 10.12 0.00
N TYR A 182 2.74 8.99 -0.21
CA TYR A 182 2.46 8.45 -1.54
C TYR A 182 0.97 8.31 -1.79
N ALA A 183 0.56 8.56 -3.02
CA ALA A 183 -0.82 8.36 -3.47
C ALA A 183 -1.16 6.88 -3.54
N LEU A 184 -2.39 6.52 -3.14
CA LEU A 184 -2.87 5.14 -3.24
C LEU A 184 -2.98 4.73 -4.71
N SER A 185 -2.47 3.53 -5.06
CA SER A 185 -2.59 2.99 -6.41
C SER A 185 -3.92 2.23 -6.55
N ASP A 186 -4.67 2.51 -7.60
CA ASP A 186 -5.86 1.77 -7.99
C ASP A 186 -5.55 0.53 -8.85
N LYS A 187 -4.27 0.30 -9.13
CA LYS A 187 -3.83 -0.81 -9.96
C LYS A 187 -4.09 -2.14 -9.27
N GLU A 188 -4.75 -3.03 -9.98
CA GLU A 188 -4.97 -4.41 -9.60
C GLU A 188 -4.00 -5.33 -10.35
N TYR A 189 -3.42 -6.29 -9.63
CA TYR A 189 -2.55 -7.31 -10.19
C TYR A 189 -3.25 -8.67 -10.10
N SER A 190 -3.09 -9.49 -11.12
CA SER A 190 -3.63 -10.85 -11.17
C SER A 190 -2.49 -11.84 -11.30
N VAL A 191 -2.49 -12.87 -10.46
CA VAL A 191 -1.58 -14.03 -10.56
C VAL A 191 -2.43 -15.25 -10.86
N LYS A 192 -2.22 -15.84 -12.03
CA LYS A 192 -2.90 -17.07 -12.39
C LYS A 192 -2.23 -18.27 -11.73
N LYS A 193 -3.01 -19.27 -11.33
CA LYS A 193 -2.47 -20.50 -10.73
C LYS A 193 -1.43 -21.19 -11.63
N THR A 194 -1.51 -21.02 -12.95
CA THR A 194 -0.54 -21.56 -13.91
C THR A 194 0.83 -20.88 -13.85
N GLU A 195 0.94 -19.71 -13.20
CA GLU A 195 2.19 -18.98 -12.99
C GLU A 195 2.88 -19.40 -11.66
N LEU A 196 2.14 -20.10 -10.79
CA LEU A 196 2.65 -20.54 -9.50
C LEU A 196 3.62 -21.72 -9.67
N VAL A 197 4.81 -21.55 -9.16
CA VAL A 197 5.84 -22.59 -9.12
C VAL A 197 6.18 -22.92 -7.67
N HIS A 198 6.12 -24.20 -7.31
CA HIS A 198 6.49 -24.63 -5.95
C HIS A 198 7.92 -24.22 -5.62
N GLY A 199 8.11 -23.62 -4.44
CA GLY A 199 9.42 -23.19 -3.94
C GLY A 199 9.98 -21.91 -4.58
N SER A 200 9.25 -21.27 -5.51
CA SER A 200 9.65 -20.01 -6.13
C SER A 200 8.51 -18.99 -6.06
N PRO A 201 8.75 -17.76 -5.56
CA PRO A 201 7.72 -16.73 -5.50
C PRO A 201 7.40 -16.19 -6.91
N VAL A 202 6.11 -15.87 -7.14
CA VAL A 202 5.73 -14.96 -8.21
C VAL A 202 5.99 -13.54 -7.72
N VAL A 203 6.79 -12.77 -8.47
CA VAL A 203 7.17 -11.40 -8.10
C VAL A 203 6.25 -10.39 -8.77
N ILE A 204 5.68 -9.48 -7.97
CA ILE A 204 4.84 -8.35 -8.40
C ILE A 204 5.61 -7.04 -8.18
N GLU A 205 5.87 -6.30 -9.25
CA GLU A 205 6.42 -4.94 -9.18
C GLU A 205 5.28 -3.94 -9.04
N ALA A 206 5.23 -3.27 -7.88
CA ALA A 206 4.20 -2.28 -7.54
C ALA A 206 4.84 -0.92 -7.27
N ALA A 207 4.27 0.14 -7.84
CA ALA A 207 4.78 1.49 -7.70
C ALA A 207 3.71 2.46 -7.21
N ASN A 208 4.12 3.48 -6.40
CA ASN A 208 3.27 4.62 -6.08
C ASN A 208 3.92 5.92 -6.51
N LYS A 209 3.08 6.90 -6.78
CA LYS A 209 3.50 8.26 -7.08
C LYS A 209 3.60 9.08 -5.80
N TYR A 210 4.72 9.79 -5.64
CA TYR A 210 4.90 10.68 -4.50
C TYR A 210 3.89 11.83 -4.54
N ILE A 211 3.29 12.20 -3.39
CA ILE A 211 2.33 13.30 -3.29
C ILE A 211 3.09 14.62 -3.31
N LEU A 212 2.86 15.39 -4.35
CA LEU A 212 3.27 16.80 -4.47
C LEU A 212 2.04 17.62 -4.79
N GLY A 213 1.54 18.33 -3.79
CA GLY A 213 0.35 19.15 -3.93
C GLY A 213 0.66 20.62 -4.14
N SER A 214 -0.39 21.42 -4.27
CA SER A 214 -0.29 22.86 -4.43
C SER A 214 -1.34 23.62 -3.62
N VAL A 215 -1.03 24.87 -3.28
CA VAL A 215 -1.94 25.79 -2.59
C VAL A 215 -1.91 27.15 -3.27
N THR A 216 -3.10 27.71 -3.50
CA THR A 216 -3.27 29.09 -3.97
C THR A 216 -3.62 29.99 -2.80
N ILE A 217 -2.82 31.00 -2.56
CA ILE A 217 -3.05 32.05 -1.57
C ILE A 217 -3.70 33.24 -2.28
N LYS A 218 -4.82 33.70 -1.76
CA LYS A 218 -5.51 34.93 -2.18
C LYS A 218 -5.49 35.93 -1.03
N LYS A 219 -4.80 37.04 -1.23
CA LYS A 219 -4.79 38.16 -0.28
C LYS A 219 -5.92 39.12 -0.61
N VAL A 220 -6.85 39.33 0.31
CA VAL A 220 -8.07 40.11 0.04
C VAL A 220 -8.36 41.13 1.16
N ASP A 221 -9.12 42.15 0.80
CA ASP A 221 -9.68 43.13 1.73
C ASP A 221 -10.81 42.48 2.58
N HIS A 222 -10.76 42.66 3.90
CA HIS A 222 -11.77 42.11 4.81
C HIS A 222 -13.17 42.62 4.55
N GLU A 223 -13.30 43.93 4.21
CA GLU A 223 -14.62 44.57 3.94
C GLU A 223 -15.11 44.30 2.51
N ASN A 224 -14.19 43.94 1.59
CA ASN A 224 -14.51 43.59 0.21
C ASN A 224 -13.68 42.37 -0.22
N PRO A 225 -14.11 41.14 0.06
CA PRO A 225 -13.34 39.90 -0.22
C PRO A 225 -13.07 39.64 -1.70
N GLU A 226 -13.70 40.36 -2.62
CA GLU A 226 -13.40 40.28 -4.06
C GLU A 226 -12.23 41.19 -4.49
N LYS A 227 -11.83 42.13 -3.62
CA LYS A 227 -10.71 43.01 -3.84
C LYS A 227 -9.41 42.33 -3.44
N LEU A 228 -8.58 42.01 -4.42
CA LEU A 228 -7.23 41.53 -4.17
C LEU A 228 -6.33 42.65 -3.63
N LEU A 229 -5.43 42.30 -2.72
CA LEU A 229 -4.45 43.18 -2.11
C LEU A 229 -3.06 42.74 -2.46
N GLU A 230 -2.31 43.59 -3.15
CA GLU A 230 -0.94 43.31 -3.55
C GLU A 230 0.08 43.72 -2.49
N GLY A 231 1.23 43.04 -2.46
CA GLY A 231 2.39 43.41 -1.65
C GLY A 231 2.42 42.87 -0.22
N ALA A 232 1.47 42.04 0.18
CA ALA A 232 1.58 41.28 1.42
C ALA A 232 2.78 40.33 1.38
N LYS A 233 3.45 40.12 2.52
CA LYS A 233 4.56 39.16 2.63
C LYS A 233 4.23 38.03 3.58
N PHE A 234 4.60 36.82 3.19
CA PHE A 234 4.34 35.58 3.94
C PHE A 234 5.59 34.74 4.09
N ASN A 235 5.59 33.95 5.16
CA ASN A 235 6.45 32.80 5.37
C ASN A 235 5.60 31.54 5.49
N VAL A 236 6.16 30.38 5.12
CA VAL A 236 5.57 29.07 5.35
C VAL A 236 6.55 28.21 6.12
N THR A 237 6.05 27.53 7.17
CA THR A 237 6.80 26.52 7.91
C THR A 237 6.16 25.15 7.76
N ASP A 238 6.97 24.10 7.85
CA ASP A 238 6.50 22.72 7.96
C ASP A 238 5.99 22.39 9.38
N GLU A 239 5.57 21.15 9.58
CA GLU A 239 5.08 20.65 10.89
C GLU A 239 6.13 20.68 12.02
N ASN A 240 7.42 20.72 11.67
CA ASN A 240 8.54 20.82 12.61
C ASN A 240 8.94 22.28 12.90
N GLY A 241 8.26 23.24 12.28
CA GLY A 241 8.59 24.67 12.39
C GLY A 241 9.75 25.10 11.48
N SER A 242 10.21 24.25 10.58
CA SER A 242 11.28 24.58 9.63
C SER A 242 10.76 25.50 8.54
N LEU A 243 11.49 26.60 8.30
CA LEU A 243 11.12 27.62 7.33
C LEU A 243 11.36 27.13 5.90
N LEU A 244 10.32 27.09 5.09
CA LEU A 244 10.42 26.70 3.69
C LEU A 244 10.96 27.84 2.82
N LYS A 245 11.64 27.48 1.72
CA LYS A 245 12.23 28.41 0.77
C LYS A 245 11.71 28.12 -0.64
N TRP A 246 11.65 29.18 -1.45
CA TRP A 246 10.94 29.19 -2.72
C TRP A 246 11.74 29.83 -3.83
N LYS A 247 11.66 29.22 -5.01
CA LYS A 247 12.01 29.87 -6.28
C LYS A 247 10.74 30.47 -6.87
N ALA A 248 10.77 31.78 -7.15
CA ALA A 248 9.62 32.49 -7.74
C ALA A 248 9.76 32.56 -9.27
N GLU A 249 8.66 32.26 -9.97
CA GLU A 249 8.50 32.47 -11.42
C GLU A 249 7.12 33.10 -11.65
N GLY A 250 7.07 34.45 -11.69
CA GLY A 250 5.81 35.22 -11.65
C GLY A 250 5.04 34.95 -10.35
N ASP A 251 3.77 34.57 -10.49
CA ASP A 251 2.89 34.26 -9.36
C ASP A 251 2.98 32.80 -8.89
N VAL A 252 3.97 32.04 -9.39
CA VAL A 252 4.20 30.64 -9.01
C VAL A 252 5.49 30.53 -8.19
N TYR A 253 5.39 29.91 -7.04
CA TYR A 253 6.48 29.63 -6.12
C TYR A 253 6.66 28.11 -6.01
N THR A 254 7.83 27.63 -6.39
CA THR A 254 8.21 26.22 -6.29
C THR A 254 9.19 26.03 -5.14
N LEU A 255 9.05 24.94 -4.38
CA LEU A 255 9.94 24.64 -3.27
C LEU A 255 11.39 24.50 -3.75
N ASP A 256 12.32 25.31 -3.19
CA ASP A 256 13.76 25.30 -3.51
C ASP A 256 14.56 25.78 -2.29
N GLU A 257 15.42 24.91 -1.77
CA GLU A 257 16.25 25.22 -0.58
C GLU A 257 17.19 26.41 -0.76
N ARG A 258 17.51 26.78 -2.01
CA ARG A 258 18.35 27.93 -2.35
C ARG A 258 17.55 29.21 -2.58
N GLY A 259 16.22 29.12 -2.52
CA GLY A 259 15.31 30.22 -2.77
C GLY A 259 15.13 31.17 -1.58
N SER A 260 14.18 32.10 -1.71
CA SER A 260 13.76 33.02 -0.66
C SER A 260 12.73 32.34 0.27
N SER A 261 12.81 32.64 1.58
CA SER A 261 11.76 32.24 2.53
C SER A 261 10.55 33.18 2.50
N VAL A 262 10.62 34.31 1.80
CA VAL A 262 9.56 35.30 1.73
C VAL A 262 8.80 35.15 0.42
N ILE A 263 7.49 35.00 0.52
CA ILE A 263 6.52 34.99 -0.57
C ILE A 263 5.86 36.38 -0.57
N THR A 264 5.84 37.06 -1.74
CA THR A 264 5.06 38.30 -1.91
C THR A 264 3.80 37.98 -2.69
N ALA A 265 2.65 38.27 -2.11
CA ALA A 265 1.37 37.83 -2.69
C ALA A 265 0.31 38.94 -2.80
N GLY A 266 -0.36 38.91 -3.91
CA GLY A 266 -1.78 39.23 -4.10
C GLY A 266 -2.55 37.92 -4.32
N ARG A 267 -2.26 37.25 -5.45
CA ARG A 267 -2.71 35.88 -5.72
C ARG A 267 -1.52 35.08 -6.23
N VAL A 268 -1.09 34.09 -5.45
CA VAL A 268 0.06 33.25 -5.79
C VAL A 268 -0.26 31.78 -5.58
N THR A 269 0.47 30.92 -6.30
CA THR A 269 0.37 29.46 -6.14
C THR A 269 1.72 28.90 -5.68
N LEU A 270 1.70 28.19 -4.56
CA LEU A 270 2.84 27.40 -4.07
C LEU A 270 2.69 25.99 -4.62
N LYS A 271 3.75 25.43 -5.22
CA LYS A 271 3.79 24.10 -5.84
C LYS A 271 4.81 23.19 -5.20
N ASP A 272 4.67 21.90 -5.52
CA ASP A 272 5.59 20.83 -5.16
C ASP A 272 5.71 20.66 -3.63
N LEU A 273 4.62 20.95 -2.90
CA LEU A 273 4.53 20.72 -1.48
C LEU A 273 4.26 19.24 -1.21
N PRO A 274 5.17 18.53 -0.49
CA PRO A 274 4.90 17.19 0.00
C PRO A 274 3.61 17.09 0.81
N GLU A 275 3.07 15.88 0.93
CA GLU A 275 2.00 15.61 1.89
C GLU A 275 2.45 16.02 3.30
N GLY A 276 1.63 16.82 4.00
CA GLY A 276 1.97 17.30 5.34
C GLY A 276 1.16 18.50 5.76
N THR A 277 1.37 18.93 7.00
CA THR A 277 0.74 20.11 7.58
C THR A 277 1.72 21.27 7.62
N TYR A 278 1.25 22.43 7.19
CA TYR A 278 2.03 23.64 7.02
C TYR A 278 1.37 24.82 7.73
N THR A 279 2.17 25.80 8.13
CA THR A 279 1.67 27.06 8.68
C THR A 279 2.10 28.22 7.79
N LEU A 280 1.12 28.93 7.22
CA LEU A 280 1.28 30.19 6.51
C LEU A 280 1.22 31.34 7.51
N THR A 281 2.23 32.18 7.57
CA THR A 281 2.29 33.35 8.47
C THR A 281 2.47 34.63 7.67
N GLU A 282 1.56 35.59 7.81
CA GLU A 282 1.73 36.92 7.27
C GLU A 282 2.72 37.72 8.12
N ILE A 283 3.81 38.17 7.50
CA ILE A 283 4.88 38.91 8.17
C ILE A 283 4.87 40.41 7.86
N ASP A 284 4.18 40.83 6.78
CA ASP A 284 4.03 42.23 6.39
C ASP A 284 2.71 42.41 5.63
N ALA A 285 1.91 43.39 6.06
CA ALA A 285 0.65 43.71 5.41
C ALA A 285 0.83 44.64 4.22
N PRO A 286 -0.10 44.65 3.24
CA PRO A 286 -0.11 45.68 2.20
C PRO A 286 -0.19 47.09 2.78
N SER A 287 0.33 48.07 2.02
CA SER A 287 0.27 49.48 2.46
C SER A 287 -1.16 49.90 2.79
N GLY A 288 -1.34 50.57 3.91
CA GLY A 288 -2.65 51.04 4.41
C GLY A 288 -3.48 49.98 5.12
N TYR A 289 -2.99 48.74 5.25
CA TYR A 289 -3.69 47.64 5.90
C TYR A 289 -3.02 47.21 7.20
N ALA A 290 -3.80 46.54 8.05
CA ALA A 290 -3.31 45.83 9.25
C ALA A 290 -3.51 44.33 9.06
N ILE A 291 -2.58 43.54 9.61
CA ILE A 291 -2.72 42.08 9.69
C ILE A 291 -3.92 41.81 10.61
N LEU A 292 -4.90 41.04 10.11
CA LEU A 292 -6.06 40.64 10.88
C LEU A 292 -5.81 39.31 11.60
N ASP A 293 -5.35 38.31 10.83
CA ASP A 293 -4.98 36.97 11.31
C ASP A 293 -3.53 36.68 10.92
N GLY A 294 -2.64 36.56 11.92
CA GLY A 294 -1.19 36.43 11.66
C GLY A 294 -0.78 35.11 11.06
N SER A 295 -1.48 34.00 11.34
CA SER A 295 -1.11 32.67 10.88
C SER A 295 -2.31 31.79 10.55
N ARG A 296 -2.15 30.91 9.57
CA ARG A 296 -3.14 29.89 9.16
C ARG A 296 -2.45 28.56 8.90
N THR A 297 -2.98 27.48 9.50
CA THR A 297 -2.54 26.13 9.23
C THR A 297 -3.31 25.54 8.08
N PHE A 298 -2.63 24.79 7.19
CA PHE A 298 -3.23 24.03 6.10
C PHE A 298 -2.54 22.69 5.92
N THR A 299 -3.24 21.73 5.32
CA THR A 299 -2.71 20.38 5.07
C THR A 299 -2.76 20.08 3.59
N ILE A 300 -1.64 19.61 3.05
CA ILE A 300 -1.54 19.06 1.69
C ILE A 300 -1.83 17.56 1.76
N THR A 301 -2.73 17.12 0.90
CA THR A 301 -3.16 15.72 0.75
C THR A 301 -3.11 15.30 -0.71
N GLU A 302 -3.38 14.03 -1.00
CA GLU A 302 -3.47 13.50 -2.37
C GLU A 302 -4.43 14.32 -3.26
N ALA A 303 -5.54 14.82 -2.74
CA ALA A 303 -6.50 15.64 -3.48
C ALA A 303 -5.86 16.91 -4.07
N ASN A 304 -4.81 17.45 -3.42
CA ASN A 304 -4.14 18.67 -3.86
C ASN A 304 -3.11 18.46 -4.98
N MET A 305 -2.90 17.20 -5.43
CA MET A 305 -2.10 16.90 -6.63
C MET A 305 -2.78 17.37 -7.92
N THR A 306 -4.11 17.36 -7.95
CA THR A 306 -4.91 17.72 -9.13
C THR A 306 -5.67 19.02 -8.98
N ALA A 307 -6.02 19.40 -7.75
CA ALA A 307 -6.73 20.63 -7.43
C ALA A 307 -6.01 21.40 -6.32
N PRO A 308 -5.45 22.61 -6.60
CA PRO A 308 -4.81 23.42 -5.57
C PRO A 308 -5.77 23.71 -4.42
N LEU A 309 -5.28 23.58 -3.17
CA LEU A 309 -5.97 24.11 -2.01
C LEU A 309 -6.05 25.64 -2.12
N GLU A 310 -7.20 26.24 -1.84
CA GLU A 310 -7.34 27.70 -1.85
C GLU A 310 -7.39 28.25 -0.43
N ILE A 311 -6.56 29.26 -0.13
CA ILE A 311 -6.51 29.96 1.15
C ILE A 311 -6.75 31.45 0.90
N LYS A 312 -7.83 31.99 1.47
CA LYS A 312 -8.05 33.42 1.55
C LYS A 312 -7.44 33.96 2.83
N VAL A 313 -6.62 35.01 2.72
CA VAL A 313 -6.05 35.75 3.85
C VAL A 313 -6.52 37.18 3.77
N GLU A 314 -7.19 37.65 4.81
CA GLU A 314 -7.84 38.96 4.86
C GLU A 314 -7.01 39.95 5.65
N ASN A 315 -7.00 41.22 5.22
CA ASN A 315 -6.47 42.34 6.02
C ASN A 315 -7.52 43.42 6.16
N LEU A 316 -7.46 44.12 7.32
CA LEU A 316 -8.33 45.20 7.66
C LEU A 316 -7.72 46.53 7.23
N LEU A 317 -8.49 47.35 6.50
CA LEU A 317 -8.07 48.69 6.15
C LEU A 317 -7.82 49.51 7.42
N ARG A 318 -6.64 50.10 7.56
CA ARG A 318 -6.32 50.97 8.69
C ARG A 318 -7.04 52.26 8.54
N ARG A 319 -7.77 52.60 9.59
CA ARG A 319 -8.51 53.86 9.70
C ARG A 319 -7.97 54.65 10.91
N THR A 320 -7.99 55.96 10.77
CA THR A 320 -7.55 56.89 11.78
C THR A 320 -8.55 58.02 11.96
N ALA A 321 -8.33 58.83 12.93
CA ALA A 321 -9.09 60.05 13.15
C ALA A 321 -8.15 61.24 13.36
N VAL A 322 -8.57 62.38 12.91
CA VAL A 322 -7.91 63.64 13.15
C VAL A 322 -8.86 64.65 13.75
N GLY A 323 -8.47 65.32 14.80
CA GLY A 323 -9.27 66.36 15.45
C GLY A 323 -8.58 67.71 15.42
N PHE A 324 -9.36 68.75 15.20
CA PHE A 324 -8.90 70.14 15.23
C PHE A 324 -9.68 70.91 16.31
N ILE A 325 -8.97 71.73 17.05
CA ILE A 325 -9.56 72.62 18.03
C ILE A 325 -9.45 74.07 17.51
N LYS A 326 -10.57 74.70 17.30
CA LYS A 326 -10.65 76.11 16.92
C LYS A 326 -10.65 76.97 18.16
N VAL A 327 -9.72 77.92 18.19
CA VAL A 327 -9.59 78.89 19.32
C VAL A 327 -9.53 80.30 18.77
N ASP A 328 -9.85 81.28 19.65
CA ASP A 328 -9.64 82.69 19.35
C ASP A 328 -8.14 83.01 19.23
N LYS A 329 -7.80 83.92 18.28
CA LYS A 329 -6.43 84.30 18.01
C LYS A 329 -5.72 84.94 19.22
N ASN A 330 -6.45 85.77 19.97
CA ASN A 330 -5.94 86.58 21.06
C ASN A 330 -6.16 85.92 22.44
N ASN A 331 -7.15 85.00 22.54
CA ASN A 331 -7.43 84.28 23.77
C ASN A 331 -7.54 82.77 23.44
N LYS A 332 -6.41 82.03 23.55
CA LYS A 332 -6.30 80.59 23.22
C LYS A 332 -7.15 79.70 24.13
N GLU A 333 -7.62 80.18 25.25
CA GLU A 333 -8.56 79.48 26.13
C GLU A 333 -10.00 79.52 25.61
N LEU A 334 -10.32 80.56 24.79
CA LEU A 334 -11.64 80.71 24.23
C LEU A 334 -11.83 79.76 23.04
N ARG A 335 -12.72 78.76 23.18
CA ARG A 335 -13.09 77.78 22.20
C ARG A 335 -14.17 78.34 21.27
N LEU A 336 -13.99 78.15 19.96
CA LEU A 336 -14.92 78.71 18.97
C LEU A 336 -15.75 77.60 18.32
N ALA A 337 -17.07 77.59 18.58
CA ALA A 337 -18.05 76.72 17.99
C ALA A 337 -18.49 77.25 16.61
N GLY A 338 -19.02 76.36 15.76
CA GLY A 338 -19.63 76.73 14.50
C GLY A 338 -18.67 77.01 13.34
N ALA A 339 -17.37 76.80 13.55
CA ALA A 339 -16.41 76.91 12.45
C ALA A 339 -16.45 75.67 11.55
N GLU A 340 -16.61 75.87 10.26
CA GLU A 340 -16.65 74.84 9.25
C GLU A 340 -15.22 74.50 8.82
N PHE A 341 -14.96 73.20 8.67
CA PHE A 341 -13.72 72.61 8.13
C PHE A 341 -14.03 71.62 7.01
N THR A 342 -13.22 71.68 5.95
CA THR A 342 -13.28 70.70 4.88
C THR A 342 -11.89 70.03 4.80
N LEU A 343 -11.89 68.68 4.88
CA LEU A 343 -10.71 67.87 4.72
C LEU A 343 -10.61 67.40 3.27
N TYR A 344 -9.45 67.62 2.66
CA TYR A 344 -9.18 67.25 1.27
C TYR A 344 -8.05 66.20 1.23
N ARG A 345 -8.17 65.28 0.30
CA ARG A 345 -7.04 64.42 -0.06
C ARG A 345 -6.04 65.25 -0.85
N MET A 346 -4.75 65.12 -0.56
CA MET A 346 -3.72 65.79 -1.32
C MET A 346 -3.15 64.88 -2.43
N ASN A 347 -3.00 65.44 -3.62
CA ASN A 347 -2.28 64.80 -4.74
C ASN A 347 -0.92 65.51 -4.92
N GLY A 348 0.08 65.10 -4.13
CA GLY A 348 1.29 65.83 -3.94
C GLY A 348 1.01 67.16 -3.22
N GLU A 349 1.36 68.33 -3.81
CA GLU A 349 1.09 69.64 -3.27
C GLU A 349 -0.29 70.21 -3.66
N LYS A 350 -1.05 69.51 -4.53
CA LYS A 350 -2.32 69.97 -5.05
C LYS A 350 -3.49 69.43 -4.21
N GLN A 351 -4.45 70.31 -3.93
CA GLN A 351 -5.71 69.92 -3.35
C GLN A 351 -6.48 68.98 -4.27
N GLY A 352 -6.86 67.80 -3.76
CA GLY A 352 -7.63 66.79 -4.46
C GLY A 352 -9.11 66.82 -4.07
N GLU A 353 -9.72 65.63 -3.96
CA GLU A 353 -11.13 65.46 -3.62
C GLU A 353 -11.43 65.79 -2.15
N VAL A 354 -12.66 66.19 -1.87
CA VAL A 354 -13.19 66.35 -0.52
C VAL A 354 -13.34 64.99 0.12
N VAL A 355 -12.71 64.79 1.26
CA VAL A 355 -12.79 63.56 2.07
C VAL A 355 -13.91 63.64 3.09
N ALA A 356 -14.03 64.75 3.77
CA ALA A 356 -15.07 64.99 4.79
C ALA A 356 -15.25 66.48 5.06
N THR A 357 -16.42 66.85 5.57
CA THR A 357 -16.71 68.18 6.12
C THR A 357 -17.19 68.04 7.57
N GLY A 358 -16.94 69.04 8.39
CA GLY A 358 -17.35 69.04 9.79
C GLY A 358 -17.36 70.44 10.39
N VAL A 359 -18.12 70.61 11.46
CA VAL A 359 -18.31 71.87 12.16
C VAL A 359 -17.87 71.72 13.62
N THR A 360 -17.16 72.71 14.14
CA THR A 360 -16.71 72.68 15.56
C THR A 360 -17.88 72.76 16.52
N ASN A 361 -17.88 71.90 17.53
CA ASN A 361 -18.85 71.84 18.60
C ASN A 361 -18.61 72.95 19.64
N SER A 362 -19.42 72.97 20.76
CA SER A 362 -19.30 73.94 21.85
C SER A 362 -17.93 74.00 22.51
N ASN A 363 -17.12 72.93 22.40
CA ASN A 363 -15.73 72.87 22.88
C ASN A 363 -14.70 73.30 21.84
N GLY A 364 -15.17 73.84 20.70
CA GLY A 364 -14.35 74.22 19.57
C GLY A 364 -13.70 73.03 18.85
N LEU A 365 -14.11 71.78 19.11
CA LEU A 365 -13.56 70.55 18.50
C LEU A 365 -14.34 70.11 17.30
N VAL A 366 -13.68 69.83 16.23
CA VAL A 366 -14.15 69.02 15.09
C VAL A 366 -13.27 67.78 14.95
N THR A 367 -13.88 66.60 14.74
CA THR A 367 -13.16 65.36 14.55
C THR A 367 -13.63 64.72 13.26
N PHE A 368 -12.68 64.31 12.43
CA PHE A 368 -12.89 63.48 11.23
C PHE A 368 -12.42 62.06 11.53
N THR A 369 -13.32 61.12 11.48
CA THR A 369 -13.05 59.69 11.75
C THR A 369 -13.03 58.91 10.47
N GLU A 370 -12.69 57.64 10.55
CA GLU A 370 -12.71 56.69 9.40
C GLU A 370 -11.79 57.10 8.22
N LEU A 371 -10.76 57.86 8.53
CA LEU A 371 -9.79 58.32 7.51
C LEU A 371 -8.85 57.17 7.14
N THR A 372 -8.79 56.84 5.86
CA THR A 372 -7.83 55.86 5.32
C THR A 372 -6.44 56.50 5.12
N MET A 373 -5.40 55.73 5.36
CA MET A 373 -4.05 56.17 4.99
C MET A 373 -3.95 56.34 3.49
N GLY A 374 -3.44 57.48 3.04
CA GLY A 374 -3.30 57.85 1.64
C GLY A 374 -1.83 57.89 1.23
#